data_16484143ede676076d6d06fda858af4e
#
_entry.id   16484143ede676076d6d06fda858af4e
#
_cell.length_a   1.000
_cell.length_b   1.000
_cell.length_c   1.000
_cell.angle_alpha   90.00
_cell.angle_beta   90.00
_cell.angle_gamma   90.00
#
_symmetry.space_group_name_H-M   'P 1'
#
loop_
_entity.id
_entity.type
_entity.pdbx_description
1 polymer ?
#
loop_
_entity_poly.entity_id
_entity_poly.type
_entity_poly.pdbx_seq_one_letter_code
_entity_poly.pdbx_strand_id
1 'polypeptide(L)'
;DALPILAEFLALRGVSAFSASRLARLQKSIAEQVAGLSLVAEHWYFVELNAALSADEQTRLADLLGIPKVLPAAPQGSLLLVTPRLGTISPWSSKATDIAHNCGFASVRRIERGIAFHVTGKFEKSALAARLHDRMTESVLDSVDAARALFHHVAPQPLTTVDILAGGKAALVKANTELGLALSDDEIDYLVENFGKVGRNPTDVELMMFAQAN
;
A
#
# COMPACT_ATOMS: atom_id res chain seq x y z
N ASP A 1 0.81 15.12 -28.18
CA ASP A 1 1.66 14.71 -27.03
C ASP A 1 1.39 15.68 -25.88
N ALA A 2 0.40 15.34 -25.04
CA ALA A 2 0.21 16.04 -23.78
C ALA A 2 1.34 15.59 -22.85
N LEU A 3 2.17 16.53 -22.41
CA LEU A 3 3.13 16.30 -21.32
C LEU A 3 2.36 15.68 -20.14
N PRO A 4 2.90 14.64 -19.48
CA PRO A 4 2.24 14.10 -18.31
C PRO A 4 2.10 15.25 -17.30
N ILE A 5 0.86 15.56 -16.93
CA ILE A 5 0.57 16.48 -15.82
C ILE A 5 1.25 15.83 -14.62
N LEU A 6 2.31 16.45 -14.12
CA LEU A 6 2.98 16.01 -12.90
C LEU A 6 1.92 16.04 -11.80
N ALA A 7 1.51 14.87 -11.36
CA ALA A 7 0.56 14.75 -10.27
C ALA A 7 1.16 15.46 -9.03
N GLU A 8 0.46 16.48 -8.53
CA GLU A 8 0.92 17.17 -7.33
C GLU A 8 0.66 16.31 -6.11
N PHE A 9 1.57 16.38 -5.16
CA PHE A 9 1.52 15.63 -3.92
C PHE A 9 1.42 16.58 -2.75
N LEU A 10 0.40 16.40 -1.92
CA LEU A 10 0.22 17.14 -0.68
C LEU A 10 0.27 16.16 0.50
N ALA A 11 1.10 16.47 1.49
CA ALA A 11 1.18 15.73 2.75
C ALA A 11 0.70 16.63 3.90
N LEU A 12 -0.31 16.16 4.62
CA LEU A 12 -0.94 16.90 5.70
C LEU A 12 -0.74 16.15 7.02
N ARG A 13 -0.12 16.82 7.99
CA ARG A 13 0.00 16.32 9.36
C ARG A 13 -1.35 16.42 10.04
N GLY A 14 -1.79 15.34 10.67
CA GLY A 14 -3.04 15.26 11.41
C GLY A 14 -2.85 15.25 12.92
N VAL A 15 -3.87 14.79 13.59
CA VAL A 15 -3.92 14.66 15.06
C VAL A 15 -3.36 13.30 15.51
N SER A 16 -3.30 13.10 16.85
CA SER A 16 -2.90 11.81 17.44
C SER A 16 -3.68 10.64 16.82
N ALA A 17 -2.95 9.60 16.39
CA ALA A 17 -3.54 8.41 15.76
C ALA A 17 -4.22 7.49 16.77
N PHE A 18 -3.88 7.58 18.06
CA PHE A 18 -4.40 6.74 19.12
C PHE A 18 -4.90 7.56 20.31
N SER A 19 -5.87 7.01 21.01
CA SER A 19 -6.19 7.50 22.35
C SER A 19 -5.01 7.30 23.30
N ALA A 20 -4.93 8.12 24.36
CA ALA A 20 -3.86 8.00 25.35
C ALA A 20 -3.75 6.57 25.94
N SER A 21 -4.88 5.91 26.20
CA SER A 21 -4.91 4.54 26.72
C SER A 21 -4.40 3.50 25.72
N ARG A 22 -4.69 3.67 24.43
CA ARG A 22 -4.21 2.77 23.38
C ARG A 22 -2.71 2.94 23.16
N LEU A 23 -2.24 4.19 23.14
CA LEU A 23 -0.81 4.49 23.00
C LEU A 23 -0.02 3.95 24.19
N ALA A 24 -0.52 4.11 25.43
CA ALA A 24 0.11 3.58 26.63
C ALA A 24 0.22 2.05 26.61
N ARG A 25 -0.83 1.35 26.14
CA ARG A 25 -0.77 -0.13 25.96
C ARG A 25 0.26 -0.54 24.93
N LEU A 26 0.34 0.16 23.81
CA LEU A 26 1.33 -0.09 22.78
C LEU A 26 2.75 0.13 23.31
N GLN A 27 2.98 1.24 24.00
CA GLN A 27 4.26 1.53 24.64
C GLN A 27 4.66 0.45 25.66
N LYS A 28 3.72 0.00 26.50
CA LYS A 28 3.99 -1.08 27.46
C LYS A 28 4.40 -2.38 26.75
N SER A 29 3.68 -2.79 25.72
CA SER A 29 4.00 -3.99 24.94
C SER A 29 5.40 -3.94 24.29
N ILE A 30 5.82 -2.74 23.85
CA ILE A 30 7.14 -2.54 23.27
C ILE A 30 8.22 -2.48 24.36
N ALA A 31 7.93 -1.82 25.48
CA ALA A 31 8.87 -1.64 26.60
C ALA A 31 9.26 -2.95 27.27
N GLU A 32 8.44 -3.99 27.19
CA GLU A 32 8.77 -5.35 27.66
C GLU A 32 10.02 -5.93 26.98
N GLN A 33 10.39 -5.42 25.82
CA GLN A 33 11.53 -5.89 25.02
C GLN A 33 12.59 -4.82 24.79
N VAL A 34 12.20 -3.55 24.79
CA VAL A 34 13.11 -2.40 24.56
C VAL A 34 12.82 -1.33 25.61
N ALA A 35 13.59 -1.37 26.69
CA ALA A 35 13.41 -0.42 27.79
C ALA A 35 13.77 1.02 27.37
N GLY A 36 13.04 1.99 27.91
CA GLY A 36 13.37 3.42 27.75
C GLY A 36 12.92 4.06 26.44
N LEU A 37 12.01 3.42 25.69
CA LEU A 37 11.39 4.03 24.51
C LEU A 37 10.22 4.94 24.88
N SER A 38 10.11 6.06 24.18
CA SER A 38 8.91 6.88 24.14
C SER A 38 8.38 6.96 22.70
N LEU A 39 7.06 6.87 22.56
CA LEU A 39 6.35 6.84 21.29
C LEU A 39 5.31 7.96 21.24
N VAL A 40 5.32 8.71 20.16
CA VAL A 40 4.21 9.56 19.75
C VAL A 40 3.71 9.07 18.39
N ALA A 41 2.41 9.00 18.21
CA ALA A 41 1.80 8.52 16.97
C ALA A 41 0.77 9.52 16.44
N GLU A 42 0.94 9.95 15.22
CA GLU A 42 0.08 10.93 14.57
C GLU A 42 -0.42 10.41 13.21
N HIS A 43 -1.63 10.77 12.83
CA HIS A 43 -2.09 10.55 11.47
C HIS A 43 -1.38 11.49 10.51
N TRP A 44 -1.08 10.97 9.33
CA TRP A 44 -0.69 11.75 8.17
C TRP A 44 -1.61 11.39 7.01
N TYR A 45 -1.98 12.40 6.24
CA TYR A 45 -2.81 12.26 5.05
C TYR A 45 -1.99 12.63 3.84
N PHE A 46 -2.02 11.77 2.85
CA PHE A 46 -1.31 11.91 1.59
C PHE A 46 -2.33 12.08 0.48
N VAL A 47 -2.19 13.12 -0.31
CA VAL A 47 -3.16 13.48 -1.33
C VAL A 47 -2.47 13.59 -2.67
N GLU A 48 -2.93 12.82 -3.63
CA GLU A 48 -2.57 12.95 -5.03
C GLU A 48 -3.56 13.89 -5.71
N LEU A 49 -3.05 14.88 -6.43
CA LEU A 49 -3.84 15.92 -7.05
C LEU A 49 -3.59 15.98 -8.55
N ASN A 50 -4.64 16.24 -9.32
CA ASN A 50 -4.54 16.54 -10.76
C ASN A 50 -4.13 18.00 -11.01
N ALA A 51 -4.39 18.90 -10.07
CA ALA A 51 -4.02 20.31 -10.10
C ALA A 51 -3.84 20.83 -8.69
N ALA A 52 -3.03 21.89 -8.51
CA ALA A 52 -2.83 22.54 -7.24
C ALA A 52 -4.15 23.01 -6.62
N LEU A 53 -4.30 22.81 -5.33
CA LEU A 53 -5.39 23.38 -4.56
C LEU A 53 -5.08 24.82 -4.16
N SER A 54 -6.06 25.70 -4.27
CA SER A 54 -6.00 27.03 -3.69
C SER A 54 -5.86 26.98 -2.15
N ALA A 55 -5.43 28.06 -1.51
CA ALA A 55 -5.30 28.12 -0.06
C ALA A 55 -6.63 27.85 0.68
N ASP A 56 -7.75 28.31 0.11
CA ASP A 56 -9.08 28.05 0.64
C ASP A 56 -9.45 26.56 0.53
N GLU A 57 -9.22 25.94 -0.62
CA GLU A 57 -9.46 24.51 -0.81
C GLU A 57 -8.57 23.65 0.11
N GLN A 58 -7.31 24.03 0.32
CA GLN A 58 -6.44 23.33 1.27
C GLN A 58 -6.99 23.42 2.70
N THR A 59 -7.48 24.59 3.09
CA THR A 59 -8.11 24.80 4.42
C THR A 59 -9.37 23.93 4.55
N ARG A 60 -10.24 23.94 3.55
CA ARG A 60 -11.47 23.13 3.53
C ARG A 60 -11.17 21.62 3.54
N LEU A 61 -10.14 21.20 2.82
CA LEU A 61 -9.71 19.80 2.81
C LEU A 61 -9.16 19.39 4.18
N ALA A 62 -8.36 20.23 4.82
CA ALA A 62 -7.89 20.01 6.18
C ALA A 62 -9.05 19.89 7.18
N ASP A 63 -10.04 20.78 7.10
CA ASP A 63 -11.26 20.72 7.92
C ASP A 63 -12.04 19.41 7.66
N LEU A 64 -12.18 18.99 6.41
CA LEU A 64 -12.84 17.72 6.04
C LEU A 64 -12.11 16.51 6.63
N LEU A 65 -10.78 16.53 6.67
CA LEU A 65 -9.95 15.48 7.26
C LEU A 65 -9.86 15.56 8.80
N GLY A 66 -10.53 16.53 9.42
CA GLY A 66 -10.54 16.73 10.87
C GLY A 66 -9.20 17.25 11.42
N ILE A 67 -8.44 17.96 10.60
CA ILE A 67 -7.16 18.56 11.01
C ILE A 67 -7.45 19.94 11.61
N PRO A 68 -7.11 20.18 12.90
CA PRO A 68 -7.35 21.47 13.52
C PRO A 68 -6.40 22.53 12.94
N LYS A 69 -6.85 23.80 12.95
CA LYS A 69 -6.07 24.95 12.46
C LYS A 69 -4.74 25.13 13.19
N VAL A 70 -4.67 24.70 14.43
CA VAL A 70 -3.45 24.74 15.25
C VAL A 70 -3.12 23.32 15.71
N LEU A 71 -2.02 22.79 15.22
CA LEU A 71 -1.48 21.52 15.66
C LEU A 71 -0.47 21.74 16.78
N PRO A 72 -0.31 20.74 17.69
CA PRO A 72 0.79 20.73 18.65
C PRO A 72 2.14 20.83 17.94
N ALA A 73 3.20 21.21 18.69
CA ALA A 73 4.56 21.19 18.16
C ALA A 73 4.88 19.81 17.54
N ALA A 74 5.69 19.81 16.50
CA ALA A 74 6.09 18.54 15.86
C ALA A 74 6.82 17.65 16.85
N PRO A 75 6.46 16.37 16.95
CA PRO A 75 7.14 15.42 17.85
C PRO A 75 8.61 15.29 17.48
N GLN A 76 9.44 15.08 18.49
CA GLN A 76 10.86 14.80 18.32
C GLN A 76 11.08 13.28 18.24
N GLY A 77 12.14 12.85 17.59
CA GLY A 77 12.54 11.44 17.52
C GLY A 77 12.73 10.94 16.10
N SER A 78 13.11 9.67 15.99
CA SER A 78 13.23 8.97 14.71
C SER A 78 11.84 8.65 14.15
N LEU A 79 11.64 8.94 12.88
CA LEU A 79 10.38 8.66 12.18
C LEU A 79 10.33 7.20 11.70
N LEU A 80 9.21 6.54 11.98
CA LEU A 80 8.73 5.33 11.32
C LEU A 80 7.34 5.65 10.78
N LEU A 81 7.22 5.81 9.48
CA LEU A 81 5.95 6.12 8.84
C LEU A 81 5.29 4.83 8.34
N VAL A 82 4.26 4.38 9.02
CA VAL A 82 3.44 3.23 8.61
C VAL A 82 2.36 3.71 7.66
N THR A 83 2.34 3.12 6.48
CA THR A 83 1.38 3.43 5.41
C THR A 83 0.71 2.16 4.92
N PRO A 84 -0.40 2.24 4.19
CA PRO A 84 -0.88 1.10 3.41
C PRO A 84 0.23 0.57 2.49
N ARG A 85 0.13 -0.72 2.16
CA ARG A 85 1.11 -1.39 1.31
C ARG A 85 1.24 -0.66 -0.02
N LEU A 86 2.47 -0.40 -0.44
CA LEU A 86 2.76 0.25 -1.71
C LEU A 86 2.16 -0.56 -2.88
N GLY A 87 1.60 0.15 -3.86
CA GLY A 87 0.93 -0.47 -5.01
C GLY A 87 -0.51 -0.93 -4.75
N THR A 88 -1.06 -0.70 -3.54
CA THR A 88 -2.45 -1.02 -3.21
C THR A 88 -3.26 0.25 -2.92
N ILE A 89 -4.58 0.14 -2.95
CA ILE A 89 -5.53 1.17 -2.52
C ILE A 89 -6.17 0.70 -1.23
N SER A 90 -6.03 1.46 -0.15
CA SER A 90 -6.64 1.07 1.13
C SER A 90 -8.17 1.20 1.08
N PRO A 91 -8.92 0.37 1.83
CA PRO A 91 -10.38 0.53 1.94
C PRO A 91 -10.80 1.89 2.49
N TRP A 92 -9.96 2.50 3.34
CA TRP A 92 -10.18 3.85 3.85
C TRP A 92 -10.03 4.90 2.72
N SER A 93 -9.03 4.72 1.85
CA SER A 93 -8.74 5.62 0.73
C SER A 93 -9.93 5.77 -0.22
N SER A 94 -10.56 4.67 -0.62
CA SER A 94 -11.71 4.69 -1.52
C SER A 94 -12.83 5.56 -0.97
N LYS A 95 -13.18 5.37 0.32
CA LYS A 95 -14.22 6.18 0.96
C LYS A 95 -13.83 7.64 1.14
N ALA A 96 -12.60 7.91 1.58
CA ALA A 96 -12.13 9.28 1.79
C ALA A 96 -12.10 10.06 0.48
N THR A 97 -11.66 9.43 -0.61
CA THR A 97 -11.62 10.02 -1.94
C THR A 97 -13.03 10.32 -2.46
N ASP A 98 -13.97 9.37 -2.32
CA ASP A 98 -15.36 9.59 -2.71
C ASP A 98 -16.01 10.73 -1.93
N ILE A 99 -15.77 10.81 -0.62
CA ILE A 99 -16.27 11.91 0.21
C ILE A 99 -15.68 13.25 -0.25
N ALA A 100 -14.38 13.30 -0.53
CA ALA A 100 -13.74 14.51 -1.04
C ALA A 100 -14.36 14.98 -2.36
N HIS A 101 -14.60 14.06 -3.30
CA HIS A 101 -15.29 14.37 -4.56
C HIS A 101 -16.69 14.92 -4.32
N ASN A 102 -17.48 14.28 -3.46
CA ASN A 102 -18.82 14.73 -3.11
C ASN A 102 -18.83 16.11 -2.40
N CYS A 103 -17.73 16.48 -1.74
CA CYS A 103 -17.52 17.80 -1.15
C CYS A 103 -16.95 18.84 -2.12
N GLY A 104 -16.84 18.50 -3.42
CA GLY A 104 -16.42 19.40 -4.48
C GLY A 104 -14.91 19.51 -4.74
N PHE A 105 -14.10 18.59 -4.21
CA PHE A 105 -12.66 18.54 -4.47
C PHE A 105 -12.34 17.77 -5.77
N ALA A 106 -12.71 18.33 -6.91
CA ALA A 106 -12.50 17.69 -8.21
C ALA A 106 -11.02 17.46 -8.57
N SER A 107 -10.12 18.27 -8.02
CA SER A 107 -8.67 18.12 -8.23
C SER A 107 -8.04 16.98 -7.42
N VAL A 108 -8.73 16.45 -6.42
CA VAL A 108 -8.24 15.31 -5.64
C VAL A 108 -8.39 14.05 -6.48
N ARG A 109 -7.28 13.38 -6.73
CA ARG A 109 -7.26 12.09 -7.42
C ARG A 109 -7.42 10.93 -6.45
N ARG A 110 -6.67 10.99 -5.34
CA ARG A 110 -6.68 9.96 -4.31
C ARG A 110 -6.17 10.50 -2.99
N ILE A 111 -6.77 10.03 -1.88
CA ILE A 111 -6.30 10.32 -0.53
C ILE A 111 -5.93 9.00 0.14
N GLU A 112 -4.76 8.94 0.75
CA GLU A 112 -4.33 7.85 1.63
C GLU A 112 -4.01 8.38 3.03
N ARG A 113 -4.05 7.47 4.01
CA ARG A 113 -3.72 7.81 5.39
C ARG A 113 -2.66 6.86 5.93
N GLY A 114 -1.66 7.43 6.60
CA GLY A 114 -0.65 6.69 7.35
C GLY A 114 -0.60 7.10 8.81
N ILE A 115 0.27 6.43 9.56
CA ILE A 115 0.58 6.73 10.96
C ILE A 115 2.08 6.98 11.07
N ALA A 116 2.44 8.21 11.47
CA ALA A 116 3.81 8.56 11.79
C ALA A 116 4.09 8.25 13.25
N PHE A 117 4.96 7.31 13.50
CA PHE A 117 5.50 7.03 14.82
C PHE A 117 6.81 7.79 14.99
N HIS A 118 6.86 8.67 15.98
CA HIS A 118 8.06 9.36 16.41
C HIS A 118 8.62 8.65 17.65
N VAL A 119 9.81 8.11 17.53
CA VAL A 119 10.42 7.24 18.53
C VAL A 119 11.65 7.90 19.12
N THR A 120 11.70 8.02 20.44
CA THR A 120 12.89 8.45 21.17
C THR A 120 13.42 7.32 22.03
N GLY A 121 14.76 7.23 22.16
CA GLY A 121 15.46 6.15 22.86
C GLY A 121 16.37 5.35 21.94
N LYS A 122 16.97 4.28 22.46
CA LYS A 122 17.81 3.37 21.67
C LYS A 122 16.98 2.17 21.23
N PHE A 123 16.91 1.94 19.94
CA PHE A 123 16.16 0.81 19.37
C PHE A 123 16.78 0.33 18.05
N GLU A 124 16.51 -0.92 17.74
CA GLU A 124 16.80 -1.47 16.41
C GLU A 124 15.55 -1.28 15.55
N LYS A 125 15.73 -0.62 14.39
CA LYS A 125 14.64 -0.12 13.55
C LYS A 125 13.77 -1.22 12.97
N SER A 126 14.38 -2.30 12.48
CA SER A 126 13.66 -3.40 11.85
C SER A 126 12.82 -4.18 12.86
N ALA A 127 13.36 -4.40 14.05
CA ALA A 127 12.65 -5.07 15.13
C ALA A 127 11.44 -4.27 15.63
N LEU A 128 11.58 -2.94 15.73
CA LEU A 128 10.48 -2.07 16.12
C LEU A 128 9.44 -1.97 15.01
N ALA A 129 9.86 -1.79 13.76
CA ALA A 129 8.98 -1.74 12.62
C ALA A 129 8.08 -2.98 12.53
N ALA A 130 8.64 -4.18 12.74
CA ALA A 130 7.89 -5.44 12.72
C ALA A 130 6.75 -5.51 13.77
N ARG A 131 6.77 -4.62 14.78
CA ARG A 131 5.72 -4.55 15.81
C ARG A 131 4.72 -3.43 15.59
N LEU A 132 5.07 -2.45 14.77
CA LEU A 132 4.25 -1.27 14.54
C LEU A 132 3.38 -1.39 13.28
N HIS A 133 3.67 -2.36 12.40
CA HIS A 133 2.93 -2.53 11.16
C HIS A 133 2.54 -3.99 10.89
N ASP A 134 1.49 -4.17 10.13
CA ASP A 134 1.10 -5.46 9.55
C ASP A 134 1.85 -5.66 8.22
N ARG A 135 2.74 -6.67 8.18
CA ARG A 135 3.55 -6.99 6.99
C ARG A 135 2.75 -7.34 5.75
N MET A 136 1.50 -7.77 5.90
CA MET A 136 0.64 -8.16 4.77
C MET A 136 -0.04 -6.96 4.11
N THR A 137 -0.43 -5.97 4.91
CA THR A 137 -1.28 -4.86 4.47
C THR A 137 -0.61 -3.49 4.55
N GLU A 138 0.55 -3.40 5.19
CA GLU A 138 1.24 -2.15 5.47
C GLU A 138 2.72 -2.17 5.06
N SER A 139 3.28 -0.99 4.88
CA SER A 139 4.69 -0.73 4.62
C SER A 139 5.21 0.31 5.60
N VAL A 140 6.51 0.25 5.91
CA VAL A 140 7.18 1.25 6.75
C VAL A 140 8.12 2.08 5.90
N LEU A 141 7.95 3.39 5.94
CA LEU A 141 8.74 4.37 5.21
C LEU A 141 9.55 5.23 6.19
N ASP A 142 10.65 5.79 5.68
CA ASP A 142 11.63 6.54 6.48
C ASP A 142 11.40 8.05 6.47
N SER A 143 10.55 8.53 5.58
CA SER A 143 10.22 9.94 5.44
C SER A 143 8.81 10.15 4.94
N VAL A 144 8.28 11.35 5.19
CA VAL A 144 6.97 11.77 4.66
C VAL A 144 6.99 11.87 3.14
N ASP A 145 8.10 12.31 2.56
CA ASP A 145 8.22 12.43 1.10
C ASP A 145 8.26 11.08 0.39
N ALA A 146 8.78 10.03 1.05
CA ALA A 146 8.74 8.67 0.52
C ALA A 146 7.30 8.15 0.30
N ALA A 147 6.29 8.73 0.95
CA ALA A 147 4.89 8.39 0.76
C ALA A 147 4.34 8.72 -0.64
N ARG A 148 5.07 9.49 -1.46
CA ARG A 148 4.77 9.64 -2.90
C ARG A 148 4.67 8.30 -3.61
N ALA A 149 5.42 7.29 -3.13
CA ALA A 149 5.39 5.93 -3.68
C ALA A 149 4.02 5.24 -3.55
N LEU A 150 3.13 5.71 -2.64
CA LEU A 150 1.75 5.21 -2.53
C LEU A 150 0.95 5.40 -3.82
N PHE A 151 1.27 6.45 -4.58
CA PHE A 151 0.57 6.85 -5.81
C PHE A 151 1.29 6.39 -7.08
N HIS A 152 2.38 5.63 -6.91
CA HIS A 152 3.12 5.11 -8.05
C HIS A 152 2.34 3.96 -8.70
N HIS A 153 1.97 4.13 -9.96
CA HIS A 153 1.35 3.09 -10.76
C HIS A 153 2.42 2.37 -11.56
N VAL A 154 2.61 1.10 -11.28
CA VAL A 154 3.43 0.24 -12.13
C VAL A 154 2.58 -0.16 -13.32
N ALA A 155 3.12 0.01 -14.53
CA ALA A 155 2.46 -0.47 -15.73
C ALA A 155 2.22 -1.98 -15.61
N PRO A 156 1.03 -2.49 -15.98
CA PRO A 156 0.79 -3.93 -15.97
C PRO A 156 1.78 -4.64 -16.87
N GLN A 157 2.23 -5.81 -16.45
CA GLN A 157 3.05 -6.67 -17.30
C GLN A 157 2.21 -7.10 -18.50
N PRO A 158 2.83 -7.25 -19.70
CA PRO A 158 2.12 -7.75 -20.85
C PRO A 158 1.61 -9.18 -20.58
N LEU A 159 0.41 -9.47 -21.05
CA LEU A 159 -0.16 -10.81 -20.98
C LEU A 159 0.74 -11.77 -21.80
N THR A 160 1.13 -12.87 -21.19
CA THR A 160 1.93 -13.93 -21.85
C THR A 160 1.13 -15.21 -22.00
N THR A 161 1.51 -16.04 -22.94
CA THR A 161 0.90 -17.37 -23.16
C THR A 161 1.95 -18.44 -23.05
N VAL A 162 1.58 -19.60 -22.49
CA VAL A 162 2.44 -20.78 -22.43
C VAL A 162 2.08 -21.70 -23.58
N ASP A 163 3.01 -21.91 -24.51
CA ASP A 163 2.76 -22.70 -25.72
C ASP A 163 2.74 -24.20 -25.43
N ILE A 164 1.60 -24.68 -24.93
CA ILE A 164 1.37 -26.09 -24.66
C ILE A 164 0.92 -26.86 -25.90
N LEU A 165 0.36 -26.20 -26.91
CA LEU A 165 -0.07 -26.87 -28.14
C LEU A 165 1.12 -27.41 -28.93
N ALA A 166 2.24 -26.70 -28.96
CA ALA A 166 3.47 -27.19 -29.62
C ALA A 166 4.43 -27.85 -28.63
N GLY A 167 4.57 -27.31 -27.41
CA GLY A 167 5.54 -27.78 -26.41
C GLY A 167 5.01 -28.84 -25.45
N GLY A 168 3.71 -29.12 -25.48
CA GLY A 168 3.07 -30.15 -24.64
C GLY A 168 3.27 -29.95 -23.13
N LYS A 169 3.30 -31.08 -22.43
CA LYS A 169 3.53 -31.14 -20.97
C LYS A 169 4.83 -30.46 -20.55
N ALA A 170 5.90 -30.59 -21.34
CA ALA A 170 7.20 -30.02 -21.00
C ALA A 170 7.17 -28.48 -20.89
N ALA A 171 6.40 -27.81 -21.77
CA ALA A 171 6.23 -26.36 -21.72
C ALA A 171 5.51 -25.93 -20.44
N LEU A 172 4.49 -26.67 -20.00
CA LEU A 172 3.76 -26.36 -18.77
C LEU A 172 4.58 -26.66 -17.51
N VAL A 173 5.37 -27.73 -17.47
CA VAL A 173 6.31 -28.04 -16.38
C VAL A 173 7.32 -26.90 -16.21
N LYS A 174 7.87 -26.41 -17.33
CA LYS A 174 8.77 -25.25 -17.31
C LYS A 174 8.07 -24.01 -16.75
N ALA A 175 6.89 -23.68 -17.24
CA ALA A 175 6.10 -22.55 -16.76
C ALA A 175 5.71 -22.69 -15.29
N ASN A 176 5.38 -23.91 -14.82
CA ASN A 176 5.10 -24.21 -13.42
C ASN A 176 6.25 -23.78 -12.50
N THR A 177 7.50 -24.02 -12.92
CA THR A 177 8.69 -23.62 -12.17
C THR A 177 8.96 -22.12 -12.29
N GLU A 178 8.89 -21.56 -13.49
CA GLU A 178 9.21 -20.13 -13.74
C GLU A 178 8.21 -19.18 -13.12
N LEU A 179 6.91 -19.53 -13.13
CA LEU A 179 5.83 -18.73 -12.56
C LEU A 179 5.53 -19.09 -11.09
N GLY A 180 6.16 -20.12 -10.54
CA GLY A 180 5.96 -20.54 -9.16
C GLY A 180 4.54 -21.02 -8.86
N LEU A 181 3.90 -21.75 -9.80
CA LEU A 181 2.50 -22.15 -9.70
C LEU A 181 2.26 -23.29 -8.70
N ALA A 182 3.28 -24.11 -8.42
CA ALA A 182 3.21 -25.27 -7.52
C ALA A 182 2.17 -26.33 -7.94
N LEU A 183 1.92 -26.48 -9.24
CA LEU A 183 1.01 -27.49 -9.77
C LEU A 183 1.57 -28.90 -9.61
N SER A 184 0.72 -29.85 -9.25
CA SER A 184 1.02 -31.27 -9.24
C SER A 184 1.07 -31.87 -10.67
N ASP A 185 1.63 -33.08 -10.80
CA ASP A 185 1.70 -33.77 -12.11
C ASP A 185 0.31 -34.02 -12.70
N ASP A 186 -0.67 -34.37 -11.87
CA ASP A 186 -2.06 -34.63 -12.29
C ASP A 186 -2.75 -33.34 -12.78
N GLU A 187 -2.49 -32.22 -12.13
CA GLU A 187 -3.01 -30.91 -12.55
C GLU A 187 -2.39 -30.42 -13.84
N ILE A 188 -1.09 -30.66 -14.02
CA ILE A 188 -0.39 -30.40 -15.30
C ILE A 188 -1.01 -31.23 -16.43
N ASP A 189 -1.24 -32.54 -16.22
CA ASP A 189 -1.86 -33.39 -17.21
C ASP A 189 -3.29 -32.95 -17.54
N TYR A 190 -4.07 -32.59 -16.52
CA TYR A 190 -5.41 -32.05 -16.69
C TYR A 190 -5.43 -30.75 -17.54
N LEU A 191 -4.54 -29.82 -17.26
CA LEU A 191 -4.45 -28.59 -18.01
C LEU A 191 -4.04 -28.78 -19.46
N VAL A 192 -3.03 -29.63 -19.71
CA VAL A 192 -2.58 -29.98 -21.08
C VAL A 192 -3.70 -30.62 -21.88
N GLU A 193 -4.44 -31.54 -21.29
CA GLU A 193 -5.56 -32.24 -21.97
C GLU A 193 -6.68 -31.23 -22.30
N ASN A 194 -7.09 -30.41 -21.33
CA ASN A 194 -8.25 -29.52 -21.51
C ASN A 194 -7.94 -28.36 -22.44
N PHE A 195 -6.80 -27.69 -22.33
CA PHE A 195 -6.41 -26.66 -23.28
C PHE A 195 -6.16 -27.24 -24.69
N GLY A 196 -5.66 -28.47 -24.77
CA GLY A 196 -5.56 -29.19 -26.03
C GLY A 196 -6.92 -29.42 -26.69
N LYS A 197 -7.96 -29.79 -25.93
CA LYS A 197 -9.35 -29.92 -26.41
C LYS A 197 -9.94 -28.59 -26.89
N VAL A 198 -9.64 -27.53 -26.18
CA VAL A 198 -10.08 -26.15 -26.53
C VAL A 198 -9.33 -25.60 -27.77
N GLY A 199 -8.15 -26.15 -28.08
CA GLY A 199 -7.33 -25.78 -29.23
C GLY A 199 -6.65 -24.42 -29.10
N ARG A 200 -6.37 -23.96 -27.87
CA ARG A 200 -5.62 -22.74 -27.61
C ARG A 200 -4.61 -22.88 -26.47
N ASN A 201 -3.63 -22.05 -26.45
CA ASN A 201 -2.68 -21.94 -25.37
C ASN A 201 -3.27 -21.22 -24.14
N PRO A 202 -2.95 -21.64 -22.89
CA PRO A 202 -3.30 -20.90 -21.70
C PRO A 202 -2.48 -19.62 -21.57
N THR A 203 -3.09 -18.60 -20.96
CA THR A 203 -2.37 -17.41 -20.51
C THR A 203 -1.73 -17.65 -19.15
N ASP A 204 -0.70 -16.87 -18.81
CA ASP A 204 -0.07 -16.84 -17.49
C ASP A 204 -1.10 -16.55 -16.38
N VAL A 205 -2.05 -15.64 -16.64
CA VAL A 205 -3.13 -15.30 -15.71
C VAL A 205 -4.07 -16.50 -15.47
N GLU A 206 -4.46 -17.23 -16.51
CA GLU A 206 -5.31 -18.43 -16.36
C GLU A 206 -4.61 -19.53 -15.55
N LEU A 207 -3.33 -19.73 -15.79
CA LEU A 207 -2.53 -20.69 -15.03
C LEU A 207 -2.41 -20.25 -13.55
N MET A 208 -2.17 -18.97 -13.31
CA MET A 208 -2.08 -18.45 -11.95
C MET A 208 -3.42 -18.50 -11.21
N MET A 209 -4.54 -18.21 -11.89
CA MET A 209 -5.88 -18.35 -11.31
C MET A 209 -6.19 -19.81 -10.95
N PHE A 210 -5.84 -20.75 -11.82
CA PHE A 210 -6.02 -22.19 -11.55
C PHE A 210 -5.21 -22.63 -10.32
N ALA A 211 -3.94 -22.23 -10.26
CA ALA A 211 -3.05 -22.56 -9.13
C ALA A 211 -3.51 -21.94 -7.79
N GLN A 212 -4.21 -20.80 -7.81
CA GLN A 212 -4.72 -20.16 -6.59
C GLN A 212 -6.09 -20.72 -6.15
N ALA A 213 -6.83 -21.36 -7.04
CA ALA A 213 -8.16 -21.91 -6.74
C ALA A 213 -8.10 -23.33 -6.15
N ASN A 214 -6.97 -24.04 -6.29
CA ASN A 214 -6.69 -25.37 -5.75
C ASN A 214 -5.91 -25.31 -4.40
#